data_5dfc117f613bb55bc5b4cedb03e7101e
#
_entry.id   5dfc117f613bb55bc5b4cedb03e7101e
#
_cell.length_a   1.000
_cell.length_b   1.000
_cell.length_c   1.000
_cell.angle_alpha   90.00
_cell.angle_beta   90.00
_cell.angle_gamma   90.00
#
_symmetry.space_group_name_H-M   'P 1'
#
loop_
_entity.id
_entity.type
_entity.pdbx_description
1 polymer ?
#
loop_
_entity_poly.entity_id
_entity_poly.type
_entity_poly.pdbx_seq_one_letter_code
_entity_poly.pdbx_strand_id
1 'polypeptide(L)' 'MSQTKVVSEINGSMWKVLVKEGDAVSEDDMLAVVESMKMEIPVLAPVSGTVDKILVTEGQTVTEGVPLMLMSH' A
#
# COMPACT_ATOMS: atom_id res chain seq x y z
N MET A 1 4.16 -10.62 -17.79
CA MET A 1 4.27 -9.74 -16.61
C MET A 1 2.92 -9.61 -15.96
N SER A 2 2.86 -9.82 -14.67
CA SER A 2 1.61 -9.75 -13.92
C SER A 2 1.55 -8.45 -13.15
N GLN A 3 0.31 -8.01 -12.88
CA GLN A 3 0.08 -6.83 -12.07
C GLN A 3 -0.81 -7.23 -10.89
N THR A 4 -0.46 -6.74 -9.72
CA THR A 4 -1.20 -7.03 -8.50
C THR A 4 -1.65 -5.72 -7.86
N LYS A 5 -2.88 -5.69 -7.38
CA LYS A 5 -3.40 -4.56 -6.61
C LYS A 5 -3.06 -4.78 -5.14
N VAL A 6 -2.50 -3.76 -4.51
CA VAL A 6 -2.34 -3.73 -3.07
C VAL A 6 -3.54 -2.99 -2.51
N VAL A 7 -4.36 -3.68 -1.73
CA VAL A 7 -5.61 -3.11 -1.23
C VAL A 7 -5.52 -2.91 0.27
N SER A 8 -6.34 -1.97 0.78
CA SER A 8 -6.47 -1.79 2.22
C SER A 8 -7.32 -2.93 2.78
N GLU A 9 -6.85 -3.54 3.85
CA GLU A 9 -7.60 -4.60 4.53
C GLU A 9 -8.48 -4.04 5.66
N ILE A 10 -8.39 -2.74 5.91
CA ILE A 10 -9.10 -2.10 7.00
C ILE A 10 -9.58 -0.70 6.59
N ASN A 11 -10.51 -0.17 7.35
CA ASN A 11 -10.93 1.22 7.23
C ASN A 11 -10.03 2.10 8.09
N GLY A 12 -9.57 3.22 7.56
CA GLY A 12 -8.71 4.13 8.30
C GLY A 12 -8.22 5.28 7.43
N SER A 13 -7.10 5.84 7.81
CA SER A 13 -6.45 6.93 7.07
C SER A 13 -5.04 6.53 6.69
N MET A 14 -4.61 6.96 5.50
CA MET A 14 -3.22 6.75 5.07
C MET A 14 -2.31 7.66 5.90
N TRP A 15 -1.61 7.07 6.84
CA TRP A 15 -0.70 7.84 7.69
C TRP A 15 0.61 8.12 7.00
N LYS A 16 1.19 7.08 6.39
CA LYS A 16 2.47 7.20 5.68
C LYS A 16 2.47 6.34 4.42
N VAL A 17 3.07 6.85 3.37
CA VAL A 17 3.41 6.07 2.17
C VAL A 17 4.92 6.02 2.13
N LEU A 18 5.48 4.81 2.25
CA LEU A 18 6.91 4.62 2.46
C LEU A 18 7.69 4.35 1.17
N VAL A 19 6.99 4.14 0.08
CA VAL A 19 7.60 3.82 -1.22
C VAL A 19 7.17 4.82 -2.27
N LYS A 20 7.86 4.80 -3.40
CA LYS A 20 7.56 5.68 -4.55
C LYS A 20 7.29 4.82 -5.77
N GLU A 21 6.62 5.41 -6.75
CA GLU A 21 6.45 4.76 -8.05
C GLU A 21 7.82 4.47 -8.64
N GLY A 22 8.01 3.24 -9.10
CA GLY A 22 9.27 2.78 -9.63
C GLY A 22 10.16 2.04 -8.64
N ASP A 23 9.82 2.06 -7.35
CA ASP A 23 10.61 1.35 -6.34
C ASP A 23 10.48 -0.15 -6.48
N ALA A 24 11.60 -0.86 -6.35
CA ALA A 24 11.61 -2.32 -6.27
C ALA A 24 11.44 -2.72 -4.80
N VAL A 25 10.55 -3.66 -4.54
CA VAL A 25 10.26 -4.12 -3.18
C VAL A 25 10.23 -5.64 -3.15
N SER A 26 10.47 -6.19 -1.98
CA SER A 26 10.38 -7.63 -1.74
C SER A 26 9.07 -7.96 -1.04
N GLU A 27 8.64 -9.21 -1.17
CA GLU A 27 7.45 -9.68 -0.45
C GLU A 27 7.61 -9.38 1.04
N ASP A 28 6.52 -8.90 1.65
CA ASP A 28 6.45 -8.49 3.05
C ASP A 28 7.17 -7.19 3.39
N ASP A 29 7.77 -6.50 2.42
CA ASP A 29 8.29 -5.15 2.68
C ASP A 29 7.13 -4.22 3.03
N MET A 30 7.37 -3.30 3.95
CA MET A 30 6.37 -2.34 4.37
C MET A 30 6.22 -1.26 3.30
N LEU A 31 5.04 -1.17 2.69
CA LEU A 31 4.76 -0.21 1.62
C LEU A 31 4.16 1.08 2.15
N ALA A 32 3.34 0.97 3.18
CA ALA A 32 2.62 2.11 3.71
C ALA A 32 2.14 1.78 5.12
N VAL A 33 1.61 2.78 5.81
CA VAL A 33 1.01 2.58 7.14
C VAL A 33 -0.35 3.23 7.13
N VAL A 34 -1.36 2.47 7.57
CA VAL A 34 -2.73 2.95 7.73
C VAL A 34 -2.99 3.13 9.22
N GLU A 35 -3.50 4.30 9.61
CA GLU A 35 -3.91 4.54 10.99
C GLU A 35 -5.40 4.19 11.11
N SER A 36 -5.72 3.33 12.06
CA SER A 36 -7.09 2.93 12.34
C SER A 36 -7.24 2.74 13.83
N MET A 37 -8.23 3.41 14.43
CA MET A 37 -8.54 3.28 15.86
C MET A 37 -7.30 3.50 16.75
N LYS A 38 -6.52 4.53 16.42
CA LYS A 38 -5.28 4.90 17.12
C LYS A 38 -4.17 3.84 17.03
N MET A 39 -4.29 2.93 16.08
CA MET A 39 -3.27 1.92 15.81
C MET A 39 -2.66 2.17 14.44
N GLU A 40 -1.37 1.94 14.32
CA GLU A 40 -0.66 2.03 13.04
C GLU A 40 -0.53 0.62 12.48
N ILE A 41 -1.14 0.40 11.33
CA ILE A 41 -1.20 -0.94 10.74
C ILE A 41 -0.40 -0.92 9.45
N PRO A 42 0.66 -1.73 9.33
CA PRO A 42 1.49 -1.73 8.12
C PRO A 42 0.76 -2.41 6.97
N VAL A 43 0.98 -1.86 5.77
CA VAL A 43 0.55 -2.49 4.53
C VAL A 43 1.80 -3.13 3.93
N LEU A 44 1.78 -4.44 3.79
CA LEU A 44 2.94 -5.20 3.33
C LEU A 44 2.79 -5.57 1.86
N ALA A 45 3.92 -5.70 1.17
CA ALA A 45 3.93 -6.11 -0.22
C ALA A 45 3.45 -7.56 -0.32
N PRO A 46 2.43 -7.85 -1.14
CA PRO A 46 1.93 -9.22 -1.28
C PRO A 46 2.86 -10.08 -2.14
N VAL A 47 3.73 -9.46 -2.92
CA VAL A 47 4.68 -10.13 -3.80
C VAL A 47 5.93 -9.28 -3.92
N SER A 48 7.02 -9.88 -4.36
CA SER A 48 8.21 -9.12 -4.76
C SER A 48 7.96 -8.54 -6.15
N GLY A 49 8.35 -7.30 -6.37
CA GLY A 49 8.14 -6.65 -7.65
C GLY A 49 8.44 -5.17 -7.59
N THR A 50 7.84 -4.43 -8.51
CA THR A 50 8.04 -2.98 -8.63
C THR A 50 6.72 -2.26 -8.41
N VAL A 51 6.77 -1.16 -7.68
CA VAL A 51 5.59 -0.30 -7.49
C VAL A 51 5.34 0.47 -8.77
N ASP A 52 4.23 0.19 -9.46
CA ASP A 52 3.88 0.85 -10.72
C ASP A 52 3.18 2.17 -10.48
N LYS A 53 2.16 2.17 -9.64
CA LYS A 53 1.37 3.36 -9.35
C LYS A 53 0.96 3.38 -7.90
N ILE A 54 0.95 4.58 -7.33
CA ILE A 54 0.40 4.82 -6.00
C ILE A 54 -0.90 5.59 -6.21
N LEU A 55 -2.00 5.02 -5.71
CA LEU A 55 -3.35 5.50 -5.99
C LEU A 55 -3.92 6.36 -4.86
N VAL A 56 -3.19 6.51 -3.76
CA VAL A 56 -3.64 7.24 -2.59
C VAL A 56 -2.55 8.20 -2.13
N THR A 57 -2.93 9.18 -1.31
CA THR A 57 -1.98 10.14 -0.73
C THR A 57 -2.03 10.04 0.78
N GLU A 58 -0.96 10.50 1.43
CA GLU A 58 -0.92 10.60 2.89
C GLU A 58 -2.05 11.51 3.37
N GLY A 59 -2.73 11.08 4.42
CA GLY A 59 -3.87 11.79 4.97
C GLY A 59 -5.23 11.42 4.37
N GLN A 60 -5.23 10.65 3.29
CA GLN A 60 -6.48 10.25 2.64
C GLN A 60 -7.18 9.16 3.44
N THR A 61 -8.50 9.27 3.55
CA THR A 61 -9.31 8.21 4.16
C THR A 61 -9.40 7.04 3.20
N VAL A 62 -9.20 5.83 3.72
CA VAL A 62 -9.31 4.60 2.94
C VAL A 62 -10.29 3.64 3.61
N THR A 63 -10.94 2.82 2.80
CA THR A 63 -11.86 1.81 3.29
C THR A 63 -11.39 0.43 2.85
N GLU A 64 -11.90 -0.60 3.52
CA GLU A 64 -11.55 -1.97 3.19
C GLU A 64 -11.81 -2.25 1.71
N GLY A 65 -10.83 -2.85 1.03
CA GLY A 65 -10.93 -3.20 -0.37
C GLY A 65 -10.49 -2.12 -1.34
N VAL A 66 -10.21 -0.91 -0.87
CA VAL A 66 -9.77 0.19 -1.74
C VAL A 66 -8.34 -0.11 -2.23
N PRO A 67 -8.08 -0.04 -3.54
CA PRO A 67 -6.72 -0.20 -4.05
C PRO A 67 -5.84 0.96 -3.58
N LEU A 68 -4.71 0.62 -2.98
CA LEU A 68 -3.74 1.61 -2.50
C LEU A 68 -2.66 1.85 -3.53
N MET A 69 -2.23 0.81 -4.21
CA MET A 69 -1.20 0.92 -5.24
C MET A 69 -1.24 -0.30 -6.14
N LEU A 70 -0.57 -0.18 -7.30
CA LEU A 70 -0.43 -1.27 -8.26
C LEU A 70 1.03 -1.68 -8.32
N MET A 71 1.27 -2.98 -8.38
CA MET A 71 2.62 -3.55 -8.48
C MET A 71 2.73 -4.41 -9.73
N SER A 72 3.91 -4.39 -10.35
CA SER A 72 4.28 -5.32 -11.42
C SER A 72 5.22 -6.38 -10.88
N HIS A 73 5.08 -7.60 -11.38
CA HIS A 73 5.96 -8.70 -10.97
C HIS A 73 6.08 -9.80 -12.01
#